data_1586089a9441e826bd29b2d0ee90e39d
#
_entry.id   1586089a9441e826bd29b2d0ee90e39d
#
_cell.length_a   1.000
_cell.length_b   1.000
_cell.length_c   1.000
_cell.angle_alpha   90.00
_cell.angle_beta   90.00
_cell.angle_gamma   90.00
#
_symmetry.space_group_name_H-M   'P 1'
#
loop_
_entity.id
_entity.type
_entity.pdbx_description
1 polymer ?
#
loop_
_entity_poly.entity_id
_entity_poly.type
_entity_poly.pdbx_seq_one_letter_code
_entity_poly.pdbx_strand_id
1 'polypeptide(L)'
;MESELEQWLSQAQQATDAAKLSQAVAALVAVLMRSQKLGRPPQDEPDNAVYQELRDRLQDQVRLAVQAAMGRYQRDRDGLAEWRAAVLTEADRHALTDDQLKQLALEAQRQPARSPQRQQALTQLVEAIRRSGRLAHPHRGKFSPPFYDLLYEEALNQTLIYVCRKIDTYDPERGTAQKFMNWVNFRLDRQIIECRRDFNEQDAQELPSLNDLEAIAAPPPEAPSLADEVQAHIAADPEGVFQAAHIRGRPDASFQAIALARFAQQSWDDIATDFGIKIPTLSSFFQRCCDKFAPHFQRWR
;
A
#
# COMPACT_ATOMS: atom_id res chain seq x y z
N MET A 1 26.45 -1.72 -14.72
CA MET A 1 25.05 -1.36 -15.04
C MET A 1 24.75 0.10 -14.74
N GLU A 2 25.00 0.60 -13.52
CA GLU A 2 24.76 2.00 -13.19
C GLU A 2 25.64 2.97 -14.01
N SER A 3 26.95 2.73 -14.08
CA SER A 3 27.87 3.50 -14.93
C SER A 3 27.46 3.52 -16.42
N GLU A 4 26.93 2.40 -16.92
CA GLU A 4 26.44 2.27 -18.28
C GLU A 4 25.15 3.10 -18.51
N LEU A 5 24.23 3.09 -17.51
CA LEU A 5 23.04 3.95 -17.55
C LEU A 5 23.38 5.43 -17.53
N GLU A 6 24.30 5.86 -16.66
CA GLU A 6 24.76 7.25 -16.60
C GLU A 6 25.37 7.70 -17.93
N GLN A 7 26.22 6.86 -18.52
CA GLN A 7 26.85 7.15 -19.78
C GLN A 7 25.82 7.39 -20.89
N TRP A 8 24.88 6.48 -21.06
CA TRP A 8 23.85 6.58 -22.11
C TRP A 8 22.87 7.73 -21.83
N LEU A 9 22.55 7.99 -20.57
CA LEU A 9 21.69 9.11 -20.19
C LEU A 9 22.34 10.45 -20.51
N SER A 10 23.63 10.62 -20.20
CA SER A 10 24.42 11.79 -20.57
C SER A 10 24.50 11.96 -22.10
N GLN A 11 24.71 10.86 -22.84
CA GLN A 11 24.73 10.91 -24.30
C GLN A 11 23.36 11.30 -24.89
N ALA A 12 22.26 10.78 -24.32
CA ALA A 12 20.92 11.16 -24.75
C ALA A 12 20.64 12.66 -24.53
N GLN A 13 21.06 13.20 -23.36
CA GLN A 13 20.89 14.63 -23.04
C GLN A 13 21.75 15.57 -23.93
N GLN A 14 22.93 15.11 -24.36
CA GLN A 14 23.84 15.85 -25.20
C GLN A 14 23.63 15.66 -26.71
N ALA A 15 22.68 14.77 -27.09
CA ALA A 15 22.44 14.45 -28.49
C ALA A 15 21.91 15.66 -29.25
N THR A 16 22.64 16.03 -30.30
CA THR A 16 22.34 17.19 -31.19
C THR A 16 21.52 16.79 -32.41
N ASP A 17 21.46 15.49 -32.73
CA ASP A 17 20.71 14.98 -33.85
C ASP A 17 19.79 13.82 -33.44
N ALA A 18 18.73 13.59 -34.21
CA ALA A 18 17.73 12.60 -33.95
C ALA A 18 18.27 11.15 -33.99
N ALA A 19 19.28 10.88 -34.79
CA ALA A 19 19.86 9.54 -34.92
C ALA A 19 20.66 9.17 -33.65
N LYS A 20 21.48 10.07 -33.13
CA LYS A 20 22.23 9.87 -31.88
C LYS A 20 21.29 9.75 -30.68
N LEU A 21 20.24 10.58 -30.64
CA LEU A 21 19.21 10.50 -29.60
C LEU A 21 18.53 9.13 -29.62
N SER A 22 18.09 8.67 -30.82
CA SER A 22 17.45 7.37 -30.98
C SER A 22 18.36 6.21 -30.55
N GLN A 23 19.66 6.28 -30.90
CA GLN A 23 20.64 5.28 -30.50
C GLN A 23 20.82 5.24 -28.97
N ALA A 24 20.98 6.41 -28.33
CA ALA A 24 21.14 6.50 -26.88
C ALA A 24 19.90 5.99 -26.13
N VAL A 25 18.70 6.35 -26.59
CA VAL A 25 17.44 5.84 -26.03
C VAL A 25 17.33 4.31 -26.20
N ALA A 26 17.67 3.77 -27.37
CA ALA A 26 17.66 2.33 -27.58
C ALA A 26 18.62 1.58 -26.64
N ALA A 27 19.82 2.15 -26.41
CA ALA A 27 20.78 1.61 -25.48
C ALA A 27 20.29 1.65 -24.02
N LEU A 28 19.69 2.78 -23.58
CA LEU A 28 19.06 2.90 -22.26
C LEU A 28 17.97 1.85 -22.06
N VAL A 29 17.08 1.69 -23.02
CA VAL A 29 16.03 0.67 -22.99
C VAL A 29 16.64 -0.73 -22.87
N ALA A 30 17.66 -1.05 -23.67
CA ALA A 30 18.33 -2.35 -23.60
C ALA A 30 18.96 -2.64 -22.22
N VAL A 31 19.57 -1.63 -21.59
CA VAL A 31 20.15 -1.75 -20.25
C VAL A 31 19.04 -1.99 -19.19
N LEU A 32 17.96 -1.22 -19.26
CA LEU A 32 16.81 -1.36 -18.35
C LEU A 32 16.14 -2.73 -18.49
N MET A 33 15.91 -3.19 -19.73
CA MET A 33 15.27 -4.47 -20.02
C MET A 33 16.13 -5.68 -19.65
N ARG A 34 17.46 -5.55 -19.53
CA ARG A 34 18.32 -6.66 -19.04
C ARG A 34 17.98 -7.09 -17.60
N SER A 35 17.59 -6.16 -16.76
CA SER A 35 17.20 -6.44 -15.37
C SER A 35 15.75 -6.92 -15.23
N GLN A 36 14.92 -6.75 -16.25
CA GLN A 36 13.52 -7.16 -16.22
C GLN A 36 13.38 -8.68 -16.36
N LYS A 37 12.71 -9.29 -15.36
CA LYS A 37 12.36 -10.71 -15.38
C LYS A 37 10.97 -10.95 -15.97
N LEU A 38 10.09 -9.94 -15.87
CA LEU A 38 8.72 -10.01 -16.37
C LEU A 38 8.71 -10.09 -17.91
N GLY A 39 7.85 -10.94 -18.46
CA GLY A 39 7.77 -11.19 -19.89
C GLY A 39 8.87 -12.11 -20.44
N ARG A 40 9.64 -12.80 -19.59
CA ARG A 40 10.58 -13.82 -20.04
C ARG A 40 9.87 -15.16 -20.20
N PRO A 41 9.88 -15.75 -21.40
CA PRO A 41 9.29 -17.07 -21.61
C PRO A 41 10.06 -18.15 -20.84
N PRO A 42 9.42 -19.30 -20.55
CA PRO A 42 10.10 -20.49 -20.09
C PRO A 42 11.19 -20.94 -21.07
N GLN A 43 12.22 -21.62 -20.57
CA GLN A 43 13.32 -22.09 -21.43
C GLN A 43 12.87 -23.14 -22.46
N ASP A 44 11.88 -23.92 -22.10
CA ASP A 44 11.26 -24.98 -22.91
C ASP A 44 10.11 -24.47 -23.82
N GLU A 45 9.65 -23.23 -23.62
CA GLU A 45 8.66 -22.56 -24.45
C GLU A 45 9.13 -21.15 -24.89
N PRO A 46 10.25 -21.01 -25.61
CA PRO A 46 10.82 -19.69 -25.94
C PRO A 46 9.91 -18.84 -26.83
N ASP A 47 9.04 -19.48 -27.61
CA ASP A 47 8.13 -18.83 -28.57
C ASP A 47 6.71 -18.60 -28.03
N ASN A 48 6.53 -18.67 -26.70
CA ASN A 48 5.22 -18.42 -26.09
C ASN A 48 4.77 -16.98 -26.33
N ALA A 49 3.70 -16.83 -27.12
CA ALA A 49 3.20 -15.54 -27.61
C ALA A 49 2.79 -14.58 -26.48
N VAL A 50 2.27 -15.09 -25.35
CA VAL A 50 1.84 -14.26 -24.21
C VAL A 50 3.03 -13.51 -23.59
N TYR A 51 4.16 -14.21 -23.40
CA TYR A 51 5.36 -13.58 -22.85
C TYR A 51 6.05 -12.68 -23.86
N GLN A 52 6.06 -13.03 -25.15
CA GLN A 52 6.63 -12.17 -26.18
C GLN A 52 5.84 -10.87 -26.29
N GLU A 53 4.51 -10.92 -26.38
CA GLU A 53 3.67 -9.73 -26.42
C GLU A 53 3.87 -8.84 -25.18
N LEU A 54 3.91 -9.43 -23.98
CA LEU A 54 4.17 -8.68 -22.76
C LEU A 54 5.55 -8.01 -22.78
N ARG A 55 6.58 -8.72 -23.26
CA ARG A 55 7.94 -8.20 -23.35
C ARG A 55 8.04 -7.03 -24.33
N ASP A 56 7.41 -7.15 -25.49
CA ASP A 56 7.38 -6.08 -26.48
C ASP A 56 6.67 -4.84 -25.94
N ARG A 57 5.52 -5.01 -25.29
CA ARG A 57 4.81 -3.92 -24.62
C ARG A 57 5.65 -3.26 -23.53
N LEU A 58 6.31 -4.05 -22.68
CA LEU A 58 7.21 -3.51 -21.66
C LEU A 58 8.34 -2.69 -22.29
N GLN A 59 8.96 -3.20 -23.35
CA GLN A 59 10.03 -2.50 -24.06
C GLN A 59 9.56 -1.18 -24.65
N ASP A 60 8.37 -1.14 -25.26
CA ASP A 60 7.79 0.07 -25.81
C ASP A 60 7.44 1.10 -24.72
N GLN A 61 6.84 0.66 -23.61
CA GLN A 61 6.52 1.55 -22.50
C GLN A 61 7.78 2.05 -21.79
N VAL A 62 8.82 1.23 -21.62
CA VAL A 62 10.12 1.67 -21.11
C VAL A 62 10.72 2.73 -22.04
N ARG A 63 10.63 2.56 -23.35
CA ARG A 63 11.10 3.57 -24.33
C ARG A 63 10.38 4.90 -24.14
N LEU A 64 9.05 4.89 -24.04
CA LEU A 64 8.25 6.10 -23.83
C LEU A 64 8.58 6.77 -22.48
N ALA A 65 8.68 5.99 -21.42
CA ALA A 65 9.01 6.49 -20.10
C ALA A 65 10.42 7.10 -20.04
N VAL A 66 11.41 6.46 -20.68
CA VAL A 66 12.78 7.00 -20.83
C VAL A 66 12.75 8.35 -21.56
N GLN A 67 12.06 8.44 -22.70
CA GLN A 67 11.95 9.67 -23.49
C GLN A 67 11.29 10.81 -22.68
N ALA A 68 10.26 10.50 -21.88
CA ALA A 68 9.60 11.48 -21.03
C ALA A 68 10.44 11.94 -19.82
N ALA A 69 11.26 11.03 -19.26
CA ALA A 69 11.99 11.27 -18.02
C ALA A 69 13.43 11.78 -18.24
N MET A 70 14.10 11.45 -19.35
CA MET A 70 15.52 11.78 -19.57
C MET A 70 15.81 13.28 -19.58
N GLY A 71 14.90 14.11 -20.12
CA GLY A 71 15.06 15.56 -20.18
C GLY A 71 14.93 16.26 -18.80
N ARG A 72 14.33 15.59 -17.83
CA ARG A 72 14.14 16.12 -16.46
C ARG A 72 15.21 15.66 -15.48
N TYR A 73 15.99 14.65 -15.83
CA TYR A 73 17.03 14.12 -14.96
C TYR A 73 18.17 15.13 -14.77
N GLN A 74 18.45 15.44 -13.51
CA GLN A 74 19.56 16.32 -13.12
C GLN A 74 20.52 15.52 -12.22
N ARG A 75 21.73 15.27 -12.71
CA ARG A 75 22.74 14.43 -12.03
C ARG A 75 23.02 14.84 -10.59
N ASP A 76 22.98 16.14 -10.32
CA ASP A 76 23.33 16.70 -9.00
C ASP A 76 22.14 16.69 -8.01
N ARG A 77 20.95 16.40 -8.46
CA ARG A 77 19.70 16.44 -7.66
C ARG A 77 18.99 15.10 -7.58
N ASP A 78 19.10 14.29 -8.61
CA ASP A 78 18.33 13.07 -8.76
C ASP A 78 19.23 11.84 -8.61
N GLY A 79 18.90 10.91 -7.72
CA GLY A 79 19.55 9.63 -7.66
C GLY A 79 19.24 8.79 -8.92
N LEU A 80 20.26 8.18 -9.51
CA LEU A 80 20.08 7.32 -10.69
C LEU A 80 19.18 6.12 -10.40
N ALA A 81 19.23 5.60 -9.16
CA ALA A 81 18.40 4.50 -8.71
C ALA A 81 16.92 4.90 -8.66
N GLU A 82 16.60 6.07 -8.14
CA GLU A 82 15.26 6.64 -8.07
C GLU A 82 14.71 6.93 -9.46
N TRP A 83 15.52 7.53 -10.34
CA TRP A 83 15.13 7.76 -11.74
C TRP A 83 14.80 6.44 -12.44
N ARG A 84 15.67 5.42 -12.30
CA ARG A 84 15.44 4.09 -12.86
C ARG A 84 14.14 3.46 -12.33
N ALA A 85 13.92 3.54 -11.01
CA ALA A 85 12.72 3.01 -10.38
C ALA A 85 11.46 3.71 -10.91
N ALA A 86 11.49 5.04 -11.02
CA ALA A 86 10.37 5.82 -11.54
C ALA A 86 10.04 5.46 -13.01
N VAL A 87 11.06 5.36 -13.87
CA VAL A 87 10.91 4.97 -15.28
C VAL A 87 10.28 3.57 -15.40
N LEU A 88 10.78 2.60 -14.63
CA LEU A 88 10.26 1.24 -14.67
C LEU A 88 8.84 1.14 -14.09
N THR A 89 8.54 1.85 -13.00
CA THR A 89 7.20 1.89 -12.41
C THR A 89 6.18 2.48 -13.38
N GLU A 90 6.53 3.55 -14.08
CA GLU A 90 5.64 4.17 -15.07
C GLU A 90 5.42 3.25 -16.27
N ALA A 91 6.50 2.64 -16.77
CA ALA A 91 6.41 1.68 -17.88
C ALA A 91 5.52 0.46 -17.51
N ASP A 92 5.70 -0.10 -16.30
CA ASP A 92 4.91 -1.24 -15.84
C ASP A 92 3.42 -0.90 -15.73
N ARG A 93 3.08 0.28 -15.20
CA ARG A 93 1.69 0.74 -15.07
C ARG A 93 0.97 0.77 -16.42
N HIS A 94 1.66 1.19 -17.48
CA HIS A 94 1.11 1.27 -18.81
C HIS A 94 1.15 -0.05 -19.58
N ALA A 95 2.19 -0.85 -19.41
CA ALA A 95 2.32 -2.15 -20.05
C ALA A 95 1.37 -3.20 -19.46
N LEU A 96 1.21 -3.22 -18.14
CA LEU A 96 0.42 -4.21 -17.40
C LEU A 96 -1.06 -3.82 -17.35
N THR A 97 -1.71 -3.83 -18.51
CA THR A 97 -3.15 -3.61 -18.63
C THR A 97 -3.92 -4.80 -18.03
N ASP A 98 -5.22 -4.61 -17.78
CA ASP A 98 -6.06 -5.72 -17.29
C ASP A 98 -6.10 -6.88 -18.28
N ASP A 99 -6.08 -6.59 -19.58
CA ASP A 99 -6.04 -7.61 -20.63
C ASP A 99 -4.74 -8.43 -20.59
N GLN A 100 -3.60 -7.79 -20.35
CA GLN A 100 -2.32 -8.49 -20.17
C GLN A 100 -2.32 -9.38 -18.93
N LEU A 101 -2.88 -8.89 -17.81
CA LEU A 101 -3.04 -9.68 -16.59
C LEU A 101 -3.99 -10.86 -16.81
N LYS A 102 -5.09 -10.65 -17.56
CA LYS A 102 -6.01 -11.71 -17.98
C LYS A 102 -5.30 -12.77 -18.82
N GLN A 103 -4.47 -12.37 -19.79
CA GLN A 103 -3.69 -13.32 -20.62
C GLN A 103 -2.70 -14.14 -19.78
N LEU A 104 -1.99 -13.53 -18.85
CA LEU A 104 -1.10 -14.25 -17.93
C LEU A 104 -1.86 -15.23 -17.03
N ALA A 105 -3.07 -14.86 -16.56
CA ALA A 105 -3.90 -15.74 -15.77
C ALA A 105 -4.37 -16.96 -16.58
N LEU A 106 -4.81 -16.75 -17.81
CA LEU A 106 -5.21 -17.83 -18.74
C LEU A 106 -4.02 -18.74 -19.10
N GLU A 107 -2.83 -18.14 -19.26
CA GLU A 107 -1.62 -18.92 -19.50
C GLU A 107 -1.29 -19.81 -18.30
N ALA A 108 -1.42 -19.30 -17.08
CA ALA A 108 -1.24 -20.10 -15.87
C ALA A 108 -2.26 -21.24 -15.74
N GLN A 109 -3.52 -21.00 -16.17
CA GLN A 109 -4.55 -22.06 -16.22
C GLN A 109 -4.23 -23.15 -17.24
N ARG A 110 -3.68 -22.77 -18.41
CA ARG A 110 -3.34 -23.69 -19.50
C ARG A 110 -2.27 -24.69 -19.11
N GLN A 111 -1.34 -24.28 -18.25
CA GLN A 111 -0.21 -25.12 -17.86
C GLN A 111 -0.62 -26.24 -16.89
N PRO A 112 -0.04 -27.47 -17.04
CA PRO A 112 -0.38 -28.59 -16.17
C PRO A 112 -0.16 -28.29 -14.69
N ALA A 113 -1.05 -28.77 -13.85
CA ALA A 113 -0.93 -28.59 -12.39
C ALA A 113 0.41 -29.09 -11.87
N ARG A 114 1.08 -28.32 -10.99
CA ARG A 114 2.38 -28.61 -10.40
C ARG A 114 3.55 -28.68 -11.39
N SER A 115 3.37 -28.29 -12.65
CA SER A 115 4.49 -28.22 -13.61
C SER A 115 5.40 -27.01 -13.33
N PRO A 116 6.68 -27.05 -13.73
CA PRO A 116 7.58 -25.90 -13.67
C PRO A 116 7.05 -24.72 -14.48
N GLN A 117 6.43 -24.98 -15.64
CA GLN A 117 5.82 -23.97 -16.51
C GLN A 117 4.69 -23.24 -15.80
N ARG A 118 3.81 -23.97 -15.09
CA ARG A 118 2.74 -23.35 -14.27
C ARG A 118 3.31 -22.52 -13.14
N GLN A 119 4.34 -23.00 -12.47
CA GLN A 119 4.99 -22.26 -11.40
C GLN A 119 5.60 -20.95 -11.92
N GLN A 120 6.25 -21.00 -13.09
CA GLN A 120 6.77 -19.81 -13.74
C GLN A 120 5.65 -18.85 -14.16
N ALA A 121 4.58 -19.34 -14.76
CA ALA A 121 3.41 -18.53 -15.16
C ALA A 121 2.78 -17.83 -13.95
N LEU A 122 2.59 -18.54 -12.84
CA LEU A 122 2.08 -17.97 -11.60
C LEU A 122 3.05 -16.93 -11.00
N THR A 123 4.36 -17.17 -11.06
CA THR A 123 5.37 -16.20 -10.62
C THR A 123 5.30 -14.91 -11.45
N GLN A 124 5.20 -15.03 -12.77
CA GLN A 124 5.04 -13.89 -13.68
C GLN A 124 3.73 -13.13 -13.39
N LEU A 125 2.63 -13.86 -13.17
CA LEU A 125 1.33 -13.27 -12.85
C LEU A 125 1.35 -12.49 -11.52
N VAL A 126 1.91 -13.07 -10.46
CA VAL A 126 2.03 -12.42 -9.14
C VAL A 126 2.87 -11.15 -9.24
N GLU A 127 4.00 -11.22 -9.94
CA GLU A 127 4.86 -10.04 -10.15
C GLU A 127 4.14 -8.97 -10.97
N ALA A 128 3.41 -9.37 -12.01
CA ALA A 128 2.61 -8.46 -12.83
C ALA A 128 1.49 -7.78 -12.01
N ILE A 129 0.76 -8.52 -11.17
CA ILE A 129 -0.25 -7.96 -10.27
C ILE A 129 0.36 -6.88 -9.37
N ARG A 130 1.48 -7.18 -8.69
CA ARG A 130 2.15 -6.24 -7.77
C ARG A 130 2.60 -4.97 -8.47
N ARG A 131 3.12 -5.07 -9.69
CA ARG A 131 3.71 -3.95 -10.44
C ARG A 131 2.70 -3.16 -11.27
N SER A 132 1.50 -3.70 -11.49
CA SER A 132 0.48 -3.08 -12.35
C SER A 132 -0.05 -1.73 -11.86
N GLY A 133 0.08 -1.44 -10.56
CA GLY A 133 -0.57 -0.28 -9.92
C GLY A 133 -2.10 -0.35 -9.90
N ARG A 134 -2.69 -1.55 -10.11
CA ARG A 134 -4.14 -1.77 -10.19
C ARG A 134 -4.76 -2.40 -8.94
N LEU A 135 -3.93 -2.63 -7.92
CA LEU A 135 -4.40 -3.10 -6.63
C LEU A 135 -5.23 -2.01 -5.94
N ALA A 136 -6.42 -2.36 -5.52
CA ALA A 136 -7.27 -1.47 -4.73
C ALA A 136 -6.76 -1.35 -3.30
N HIS A 137 -7.14 -0.27 -2.62
CA HIS A 137 -6.83 -0.03 -1.20
C HIS A 137 -8.15 0.11 -0.42
N PRO A 138 -8.94 -0.99 -0.31
CA PRO A 138 -10.22 -0.96 0.37
C PRO A 138 -10.04 -0.68 1.85
N HIS A 139 -11.00 0.01 2.44
CA HIS A 139 -11.05 0.32 3.88
C HIS A 139 -9.92 1.23 4.43
N ARG A 140 -9.07 1.82 3.57
CA ARG A 140 -7.92 2.64 4.01
C ARG A 140 -8.31 3.74 5.01
N GLY A 141 -9.47 4.37 4.84
CA GLY A 141 -9.95 5.43 5.74
C GLY A 141 -10.54 4.95 7.08
N LYS A 142 -10.60 3.63 7.32
CA LYS A 142 -11.17 3.05 8.56
C LYS A 142 -10.12 2.72 9.63
N PHE A 143 -8.84 2.82 9.31
CA PHE A 143 -7.73 2.43 10.18
C PHE A 143 -6.67 3.52 10.25
N SER A 144 -5.85 3.50 11.29
CA SER A 144 -4.65 4.33 11.34
C SER A 144 -3.67 3.91 10.22
N PRO A 145 -2.93 4.85 9.60
CA PRO A 145 -2.04 4.52 8.49
C PRO A 145 -1.04 3.39 8.79
N PRO A 146 -0.29 3.37 9.92
CA PRO A 146 0.66 2.30 10.20
C PRO A 146 0.00 0.92 10.35
N PHE A 147 -1.18 0.86 10.99
CA PHE A 147 -1.91 -0.39 11.15
C PHE A 147 -2.49 -0.86 9.81
N TYR A 148 -2.99 0.08 8.99
CA TYR A 148 -3.50 -0.26 7.68
C TYR A 148 -2.40 -0.84 6.77
N ASP A 149 -1.20 -0.26 6.79
CA ASP A 149 -0.10 -0.73 5.95
C ASP A 149 0.29 -2.17 6.32
N LEU A 150 0.37 -2.51 7.61
CA LEU A 150 0.63 -3.87 8.08
C LEU A 150 -0.49 -4.84 7.68
N LEU A 151 -1.75 -4.45 7.93
CA LEU A 151 -2.93 -5.23 7.58
C LEU A 151 -3.03 -5.47 6.07
N TYR A 152 -2.73 -4.44 5.28
CA TYR A 152 -2.77 -4.50 3.82
C TYR A 152 -1.72 -5.45 3.24
N GLU A 153 -0.48 -5.38 3.74
CA GLU A 153 0.60 -6.28 3.31
C GLU A 153 0.25 -7.75 3.59
N GLU A 154 -0.27 -8.05 4.76
CA GLU A 154 -0.71 -9.42 5.09
C GLU A 154 -1.88 -9.86 4.21
N ALA A 155 -2.91 -9.03 4.08
CA ALA A 155 -4.06 -9.33 3.23
C ALA A 155 -3.68 -9.49 1.75
N LEU A 156 -2.74 -8.69 1.26
CA LEU A 156 -2.20 -8.82 -0.10
C LEU A 156 -1.47 -10.16 -0.27
N ASN A 157 -0.61 -10.54 0.67
CA ASN A 157 0.11 -11.81 0.62
C ASN A 157 -0.87 -13.00 0.60
N GLN A 158 -1.87 -13.01 1.46
CA GLN A 158 -2.91 -14.05 1.49
C GLN A 158 -3.74 -14.06 0.19
N THR A 159 -4.04 -12.89 -0.38
CA THR A 159 -4.71 -12.77 -1.67
C THR A 159 -3.90 -13.37 -2.80
N LEU A 160 -2.60 -13.09 -2.87
CA LEU A 160 -1.71 -13.64 -3.90
C LEU A 160 -1.54 -15.16 -3.76
N ILE A 161 -1.49 -15.68 -2.53
CA ILE A 161 -1.52 -17.13 -2.26
C ILE A 161 -2.84 -17.73 -2.78
N TYR A 162 -3.97 -17.06 -2.52
CA TYR A 162 -5.27 -17.50 -3.02
C TYR A 162 -5.30 -17.50 -4.56
N VAL A 163 -4.80 -16.46 -5.22
CA VAL A 163 -4.69 -16.39 -6.69
C VAL A 163 -3.92 -17.60 -7.22
N CYS A 164 -2.75 -17.91 -6.64
CA CYS A 164 -1.95 -19.05 -7.07
C CYS A 164 -2.65 -20.40 -6.87
N ARG A 165 -3.37 -20.57 -5.76
CA ARG A 165 -4.06 -21.83 -5.42
C ARG A 165 -5.36 -22.03 -6.19
N LYS A 166 -6.05 -20.94 -6.52
CA LYS A 166 -7.41 -20.94 -7.07
C LYS A 166 -7.48 -20.35 -8.48
N ILE A 167 -6.38 -20.23 -9.17
CA ILE A 167 -6.35 -19.67 -10.53
C ILE A 167 -7.29 -20.40 -11.48
N ASP A 168 -7.46 -21.72 -11.33
CA ASP A 168 -8.37 -22.53 -12.16
C ASP A 168 -9.85 -22.18 -11.93
N THR A 169 -10.17 -21.45 -10.87
CA THR A 169 -11.55 -20.99 -10.60
C THR A 169 -11.83 -19.60 -11.18
N TYR A 170 -10.81 -18.95 -11.75
CA TYR A 170 -11.01 -17.68 -12.45
C TYR A 170 -11.72 -17.94 -13.77
N ASP A 171 -12.89 -17.31 -13.93
CA ASP A 171 -13.68 -17.34 -15.16
C ASP A 171 -13.55 -16.00 -15.89
N PRO A 172 -12.92 -15.98 -17.07
CA PRO A 172 -12.67 -14.76 -17.84
C PRO A 172 -13.94 -14.10 -18.38
N GLU A 173 -15.05 -14.84 -18.46
CA GLU A 173 -16.33 -14.34 -18.97
C GLU A 173 -17.27 -13.88 -17.84
N ARG A 174 -16.87 -14.06 -16.60
CA ARG A 174 -17.71 -13.71 -15.44
C ARG A 174 -17.78 -12.21 -15.21
N GLY A 175 -18.99 -11.69 -15.13
CA GLY A 175 -19.28 -10.28 -14.83
C GLY A 175 -19.29 -9.39 -16.05
N THR A 176 -19.91 -8.22 -15.92
CA THR A 176 -20.11 -7.26 -17.04
C THR A 176 -18.81 -6.62 -17.52
N ALA A 177 -17.84 -6.45 -16.64
CA ALA A 177 -16.56 -5.81 -16.98
C ALA A 177 -15.48 -6.80 -17.42
N GLN A 178 -15.65 -8.11 -17.18
CA GLN A 178 -14.74 -9.21 -17.54
C GLN A 178 -13.25 -8.95 -17.22
N LYS A 179 -12.98 -8.16 -16.15
CA LYS A 179 -11.63 -7.72 -15.75
C LYS A 179 -11.03 -8.67 -14.72
N PHE A 180 -9.81 -9.11 -14.98
CA PHE A 180 -9.06 -9.96 -14.06
C PHE A 180 -8.85 -9.30 -12.70
N MET A 181 -8.48 -8.01 -12.66
CA MET A 181 -8.25 -7.30 -11.42
C MET A 181 -9.49 -7.10 -10.56
N ASN A 182 -10.70 -7.19 -11.14
CA ASN A 182 -11.92 -7.20 -10.35
C ASN A 182 -12.01 -8.46 -9.46
N TRP A 183 -11.61 -9.61 -9.99
CA TRP A 183 -11.56 -10.86 -9.23
C TRP A 183 -10.51 -10.81 -8.12
N VAL A 184 -9.31 -10.28 -8.42
CA VAL A 184 -8.23 -10.10 -7.44
C VAL A 184 -8.64 -9.11 -6.34
N ASN A 185 -9.12 -7.93 -6.71
CA ASN A 185 -9.50 -6.86 -5.77
C ASN A 185 -10.72 -7.25 -4.92
N PHE A 186 -11.65 -8.02 -5.46
CA PHE A 186 -12.76 -8.58 -4.67
C PHE A 186 -12.26 -9.54 -3.58
N ARG A 187 -11.25 -10.37 -3.90
CA ARG A 187 -10.64 -11.24 -2.89
C ARG A 187 -9.84 -10.44 -1.87
N LEU A 188 -9.10 -9.43 -2.30
CA LEU A 188 -8.33 -8.54 -1.42
C LEU A 188 -9.22 -7.81 -0.42
N ASP A 189 -10.37 -7.28 -0.86
CA ASP A 189 -11.35 -6.62 0.01
C ASP A 189 -11.81 -7.56 1.14
N ARG A 190 -12.15 -8.81 0.82
CA ARG A 190 -12.53 -9.82 1.80
C ARG A 190 -11.37 -10.20 2.72
N GLN A 191 -10.16 -10.32 2.15
CA GLN A 191 -8.99 -10.72 2.92
C GLN A 191 -8.61 -9.68 3.97
N ILE A 192 -8.78 -8.38 3.69
CA ILE A 192 -8.57 -7.32 4.68
C ILE A 192 -9.52 -7.49 5.87
N ILE A 193 -10.79 -7.86 5.63
CA ILE A 193 -11.75 -8.09 6.70
C ILE A 193 -11.38 -9.34 7.51
N GLU A 194 -10.95 -10.41 6.84
CA GLU A 194 -10.49 -11.66 7.46
C GLU A 194 -9.26 -11.41 8.34
N CYS A 195 -8.19 -10.82 7.78
CA CYS A 195 -6.96 -10.51 8.52
C CYS A 195 -7.21 -9.58 9.72
N ARG A 196 -8.11 -8.59 9.60
CA ARG A 196 -8.47 -7.75 10.74
C ARG A 196 -9.02 -8.57 11.92
N ARG A 197 -9.83 -9.59 11.64
CA ARG A 197 -10.37 -10.46 12.69
C ARG A 197 -9.28 -11.28 13.34
N ASP A 198 -8.37 -11.83 12.53
CA ASP A 198 -7.25 -12.63 13.01
C ASP A 198 -6.31 -11.81 13.91
N PHE A 199 -6.01 -10.56 13.54
CA PHE A 199 -5.23 -9.63 14.41
C PHE A 199 -5.95 -9.34 15.72
N ASN A 200 -7.26 -9.11 15.71
CA ASN A 200 -8.02 -8.88 16.95
C ASN A 200 -8.10 -10.13 17.84
N GLU A 201 -8.17 -11.32 17.24
CA GLU A 201 -8.18 -12.59 17.98
C GLU A 201 -6.79 -12.93 18.56
N GLN A 202 -5.71 -12.61 17.85
CA GLN A 202 -4.33 -12.77 18.34
C GLN A 202 -4.04 -11.84 19.51
N ASP A 203 -4.40 -10.56 19.41
CA ASP A 203 -4.28 -9.61 20.54
C ASP A 203 -5.09 -10.07 21.78
N ALA A 204 -6.22 -10.75 21.57
CA ALA A 204 -7.02 -11.31 22.67
C ALA A 204 -6.42 -12.60 23.27
N GLN A 205 -5.59 -13.34 22.50
CA GLN A 205 -4.92 -14.56 22.96
C GLN A 205 -3.54 -14.31 23.55
N GLU A 206 -2.86 -13.21 23.15
CA GLU A 206 -1.53 -12.84 23.62
C GLU A 206 -1.52 -11.94 24.87
N LEU A 207 -2.70 -11.57 25.40
CA LEU A 207 -2.75 -10.94 26.70
C LEU A 207 -2.30 -11.98 27.75
N PRO A 208 -1.12 -11.76 28.41
CA PRO A 208 -0.68 -12.63 29.48
C PRO A 208 -1.80 -12.75 30.53
N SER A 209 -2.02 -13.95 31.05
CA SER A 209 -2.96 -14.09 32.15
C SER A 209 -2.49 -13.21 33.32
N LEU A 210 -3.40 -12.71 34.14
CA LEU A 210 -3.07 -11.93 35.33
C LEU A 210 -1.99 -12.63 36.19
N ASN A 211 -1.94 -13.97 36.19
CA ASN A 211 -0.91 -14.75 36.88
C ASN A 211 0.47 -14.68 36.24
N ASP A 212 0.56 -14.52 34.92
CA ASP A 212 1.84 -14.36 34.21
C ASP A 212 2.42 -12.96 34.41
N LEU A 213 1.57 -11.94 34.64
CA LEU A 213 1.99 -10.58 34.98
C LEU A 213 2.56 -10.47 36.39
N GLU A 214 2.11 -11.30 37.34
CA GLU A 214 2.66 -11.34 38.71
C GLU A 214 4.06 -11.98 38.77
N ALA A 215 4.44 -12.80 37.77
CA ALA A 215 5.76 -13.45 37.68
C ALA A 215 6.84 -12.56 37.07
N ILE A 216 6.47 -11.47 36.39
CA ILE A 216 7.41 -10.50 35.83
C ILE A 216 7.69 -9.48 36.93
N ALA A 217 8.94 -9.52 37.51
CA ALA A 217 9.40 -8.47 38.42
C ALA A 217 9.15 -7.12 37.75
N ALA A 218 8.40 -6.23 38.46
CA ALA A 218 8.03 -4.93 37.94
C ALA A 218 9.27 -4.20 37.41
N PRO A 219 9.28 -3.79 36.14
CA PRO A 219 10.35 -2.93 35.63
C PRO A 219 10.37 -1.65 36.47
N PRO A 220 11.52 -0.97 36.62
CA PRO A 220 11.56 0.33 37.26
C PRO A 220 10.52 1.23 36.60
N PRO A 221 9.88 2.14 37.38
CA PRO A 221 8.81 2.98 36.88
C PRO A 221 9.30 3.69 35.60
N GLU A 222 8.71 3.33 34.46
CA GLU A 222 8.98 4.01 33.19
C GLU A 222 8.54 5.47 33.31
N ALA A 223 9.33 6.37 32.76
CA ALA A 223 8.90 7.75 32.63
C ALA A 223 7.55 7.77 31.91
N PRO A 224 6.57 8.60 32.33
CA PRO A 224 5.25 8.63 31.73
C PRO A 224 5.37 8.82 30.23
N SER A 225 4.63 8.03 29.45
CA SER A 225 4.62 8.16 28.00
C SER A 225 4.06 9.53 27.60
N LEU A 226 4.41 10.04 26.40
CA LEU A 226 3.81 11.27 25.89
C LEU A 226 2.27 11.20 25.89
N ALA A 227 1.69 10.03 25.71
CA ALA A 227 0.24 9.82 25.76
C ALA A 227 -0.30 10.02 27.18
N ASP A 228 0.41 9.52 28.21
CA ASP A 228 0.02 9.69 29.60
C ASP A 228 0.13 11.14 30.03
N GLU A 229 1.16 11.85 29.57
CA GLU A 229 1.33 13.28 29.86
C GLU A 229 0.23 14.12 29.22
N VAL A 230 -0.13 13.84 27.95
CA VAL A 230 -1.24 14.51 27.25
C VAL A 230 -2.57 14.21 27.94
N GLN A 231 -2.82 12.97 28.32
CA GLN A 231 -4.02 12.58 29.05
C GLN A 231 -4.11 13.31 30.40
N ALA A 232 -3.03 13.34 31.18
CA ALA A 232 -2.96 14.03 32.45
C ALA A 232 -3.20 15.54 32.29
N HIS A 233 -2.65 16.16 31.26
CA HIS A 233 -2.86 17.58 30.95
C HIS A 233 -4.31 17.89 30.59
N ILE A 234 -4.94 17.05 29.76
CA ILE A 234 -6.36 17.19 29.42
C ILE A 234 -7.25 16.99 30.64
N ALA A 235 -6.91 16.02 31.51
CA ALA A 235 -7.65 15.77 32.76
C ALA A 235 -7.55 16.92 33.75
N ALA A 236 -6.35 17.51 33.89
CA ALA A 236 -6.10 18.63 34.77
C ALA A 236 -6.75 19.93 34.28
N ASP A 237 -6.85 20.13 32.94
CA ASP A 237 -7.39 21.33 32.29
C ASP A 237 -7.02 22.66 33.01
N PRO A 238 -5.71 22.98 33.17
CA PRO A 238 -5.28 24.08 34.03
C PRO A 238 -5.80 25.46 33.58
N GLU A 239 -6.17 25.61 32.32
CA GLU A 239 -6.71 26.84 31.74
C GLU A 239 -8.25 26.79 31.58
N GLY A 240 -8.87 25.65 31.88
CA GLY A 240 -10.32 25.43 31.71
C GLY A 240 -10.81 25.44 30.24
N VAL A 241 -9.88 25.35 29.28
CA VAL A 241 -10.21 25.52 27.86
C VAL A 241 -10.82 24.27 27.24
N PHE A 242 -10.46 23.09 27.76
CA PHE A 242 -10.96 21.80 27.25
C PHE A 242 -12.38 21.52 27.73
N GLN A 243 -12.68 21.89 28.97
CA GLN A 243 -14.03 21.81 29.54
C GLN A 243 -14.96 22.88 28.95
N ALA A 244 -14.45 24.09 28.73
CA ALA A 244 -15.23 25.18 28.11
C ALA A 244 -15.61 24.90 26.64
N ALA A 245 -14.83 24.08 25.94
CA ALA A 245 -15.16 23.65 24.59
C ALA A 245 -16.14 22.47 24.65
N HIS A 246 -17.42 22.72 24.40
CA HIS A 246 -18.48 21.72 24.45
C HIS A 246 -19.40 21.80 23.22
N ILE A 247 -20.15 20.75 22.96
CA ILE A 247 -21.17 20.74 21.92
C ILE A 247 -22.27 21.73 22.29
N ARG A 248 -22.73 22.50 21.31
CA ARG A 248 -23.73 23.58 21.55
C ARG A 248 -24.95 23.04 22.27
N GLY A 249 -25.25 23.65 23.45
CA GLY A 249 -26.39 23.26 24.30
C GLY A 249 -26.16 22.00 25.15
N ARG A 250 -24.92 21.42 25.15
CA ARG A 250 -24.57 20.20 25.89
C ARG A 250 -23.23 20.40 26.63
N PRO A 251 -23.22 21.10 27.75
CA PRO A 251 -22.00 21.34 28.53
C PRO A 251 -21.38 20.06 29.10
N ASP A 252 -22.16 19.01 29.25
CA ASP A 252 -21.71 17.65 29.63
C ASP A 252 -20.86 16.99 28.55
N ALA A 253 -21.11 17.25 27.26
CA ALA A 253 -20.35 16.76 26.12
C ALA A 253 -19.22 17.73 25.74
N SER A 254 -18.28 17.94 26.68
CA SER A 254 -17.09 18.76 26.47
C SER A 254 -15.98 17.99 25.73
N PHE A 255 -15.01 18.72 25.17
CA PHE A 255 -13.83 18.09 24.56
C PHE A 255 -13.06 17.27 25.60
N GLN A 256 -12.90 17.77 26.83
CA GLN A 256 -12.26 17.04 27.93
C GLN A 256 -12.94 15.68 28.16
N ALA A 257 -14.27 15.67 28.35
CA ALA A 257 -15.00 14.44 28.64
C ALA A 257 -14.90 13.42 27.49
N ILE A 258 -15.03 13.87 26.24
CA ILE A 258 -14.94 13.01 25.06
C ILE A 258 -13.51 12.49 24.87
N ALA A 259 -12.49 13.34 25.09
CA ALA A 259 -11.09 12.94 24.96
C ALA A 259 -10.71 11.89 26.00
N LEU A 260 -11.09 12.08 27.27
CA LEU A 260 -10.84 11.12 28.35
C LEU A 260 -11.54 9.77 28.07
N ALA A 261 -12.78 9.79 27.56
CA ALA A 261 -13.48 8.57 27.16
C ALA A 261 -12.71 7.85 26.02
N ARG A 262 -12.13 8.59 25.07
CA ARG A 262 -11.29 8.01 24.00
C ARG A 262 -9.96 7.46 24.52
N PHE A 263 -9.31 8.11 25.47
CA PHE A 263 -8.14 7.56 26.16
C PHE A 263 -8.47 6.29 26.96
N ALA A 264 -9.67 6.21 27.53
CA ALA A 264 -10.20 5.02 28.17
C ALA A 264 -10.64 3.91 27.16
N GLN A 265 -10.27 4.04 25.87
CA GLN A 265 -10.57 3.09 24.81
C GLN A 265 -12.07 2.87 24.52
N GLN A 266 -12.96 3.76 24.98
CA GLN A 266 -14.38 3.66 24.66
C GLN A 266 -14.61 3.83 23.15
N SER A 267 -15.50 3.02 22.58
CA SER A 267 -15.90 3.14 21.17
C SER A 267 -16.74 4.40 20.93
N TRP A 268 -16.84 4.86 19.68
CA TRP A 268 -17.76 5.97 19.36
C TRP A 268 -19.22 5.63 19.59
N ASP A 269 -19.61 4.35 19.53
CA ASP A 269 -20.96 3.89 19.84
C ASP A 269 -21.26 4.02 21.33
N ASP A 270 -20.32 3.63 22.19
CA ASP A 270 -20.47 3.77 23.64
C ASP A 270 -20.56 5.26 24.03
N ILE A 271 -19.65 6.10 23.53
CA ILE A 271 -19.68 7.54 23.78
C ILE A 271 -20.96 8.19 23.27
N ALA A 272 -21.46 7.75 22.11
CA ALA A 272 -22.72 8.24 21.55
C ALA A 272 -23.92 7.86 22.43
N THR A 273 -23.87 6.66 23.01
CA THR A 273 -24.89 6.17 23.93
C THR A 273 -24.85 6.94 25.25
N ASP A 274 -23.68 7.12 25.84
CA ASP A 274 -23.48 7.80 27.12
C ASP A 274 -23.94 9.25 27.07
N PHE A 275 -23.60 9.98 25.98
CA PHE A 275 -24.01 11.35 25.81
C PHE A 275 -25.37 11.53 25.11
N GLY A 276 -25.96 10.47 24.54
CA GLY A 276 -27.20 10.59 23.74
C GLY A 276 -27.03 11.47 22.50
N ILE A 277 -25.82 11.49 21.90
CA ILE A 277 -25.47 12.33 20.76
C ILE A 277 -25.02 11.44 19.60
N LYS A 278 -25.44 11.78 18.37
CA LYS A 278 -25.10 11.00 17.17
C LYS A 278 -23.58 11.00 16.91
N ILE A 279 -23.00 9.84 16.54
CA ILE A 279 -21.58 9.67 16.25
C ILE A 279 -21.01 10.71 15.29
N PRO A 280 -21.67 11.08 14.14
CA PRO A 280 -21.13 12.10 13.26
C PRO A 280 -20.96 13.48 13.92
N THR A 281 -21.85 13.81 14.87
CA THR A 281 -21.76 15.06 15.61
C THR A 281 -20.60 15.05 16.60
N LEU A 282 -20.42 13.95 17.35
CA LEU A 282 -19.32 13.75 18.26
C LEU A 282 -17.96 13.75 17.57
N SER A 283 -17.81 12.95 16.53
CA SER A 283 -16.53 12.82 15.81
C SER A 283 -16.14 14.12 15.11
N SER A 284 -17.09 14.83 14.48
CA SER A 284 -16.83 16.13 13.84
C SER A 284 -16.47 17.21 14.86
N PHE A 285 -17.12 17.22 16.02
CA PHE A 285 -16.78 18.12 17.11
C PHE A 285 -15.40 17.82 17.66
N PHE A 286 -15.10 16.55 17.95
CA PHE A 286 -13.83 16.11 18.46
C PHE A 286 -12.68 16.48 17.53
N GLN A 287 -12.82 16.21 16.23
CA GLN A 287 -11.80 16.55 15.22
C GLN A 287 -11.50 18.05 15.20
N ARG A 288 -12.55 18.90 15.17
CA ARG A 288 -12.36 20.36 15.21
C ARG A 288 -11.66 20.83 16.47
N CYS A 289 -11.93 20.19 17.62
CA CYS A 289 -11.25 20.51 18.87
C CYS A 289 -9.80 20.04 18.86
N CYS A 290 -9.50 18.89 18.28
CA CYS A 290 -8.12 18.43 18.08
C CYS A 290 -7.32 19.44 17.26
N ASP A 291 -7.88 19.90 16.13
CA ASP A 291 -7.24 20.90 15.28
C ASP A 291 -7.04 22.25 16.03
N LYS A 292 -8.05 22.68 16.79
CA LYS A 292 -7.99 23.90 17.58
C LYS A 292 -6.94 23.85 18.67
N PHE A 293 -6.82 22.72 19.37
CA PHE A 293 -5.93 22.56 20.52
C PHE A 293 -4.56 21.99 20.17
N ALA A 294 -4.31 21.58 18.91
CA ALA A 294 -3.00 21.12 18.47
C ALA A 294 -1.82 22.02 18.88
N PRO A 295 -1.94 23.39 18.84
CA PRO A 295 -0.85 24.27 19.30
C PRO A 295 -0.55 24.17 20.79
N HIS A 296 -1.54 23.82 21.63
CA HIS A 296 -1.34 23.63 23.09
C HIS A 296 -0.43 22.44 23.38
N PHE A 297 -0.42 21.42 22.50
CA PHE A 297 0.37 20.20 22.66
C PHE A 297 1.73 20.25 21.95
N GLN A 298 1.98 21.25 21.08
CA GLN A 298 3.28 21.44 20.42
C GLN A 298 4.40 21.84 21.39
N ARG A 299 4.08 22.28 22.60
CA ARG A 299 5.05 22.62 23.64
C ARG A 299 5.71 21.41 24.30
N TRP A 300 5.25 20.20 23.97
CA TRP A 300 5.68 18.93 24.55
C TRP A 300 6.60 18.11 23.62
N ARG A 301 7.11 18.75 22.54
CA ARG A 301 8.09 18.18 21.61
C ARG A 301 9.50 18.61 21.94
#